data_343157829d96272ff385c53aa2eabe3c
#
_entry.id   343157829d96272ff385c53aa2eabe3c
#
_cell.length_a   1.000
_cell.length_b   1.000
_cell.length_c   1.000
_cell.angle_alpha   90.00
_cell.angle_beta   90.00
_cell.angle_gamma   90.00
#
_symmetry.space_group_name_H-M   'P 1'
#
loop_
_entity.id
_entity.type
_entity.pdbx_description
1 polymer ?
#
loop_
_entity_poly.entity_id
_entity_poly.type
_entity_poly.pdbx_seq_one_letter_code
_entity_poly.pdbx_strand_id
1 'polypeptide(L)'
;MILFVDNYDSFTYNLVSMMGVLEPRLEVVRNDAVTVAEVLALDLDGLVLSPGPGHPRDAGICPELVAALAPRVPVLGVCLGHQVIVEAFGGRVDRAPRPMHGKTSAMVHDGTGLLAGLPNPFPVGRYHSLTAMAASMPECLAVQGGTEDGAIMAVRHRQYDCHGVQFHPESILTPGGMDLLRNFVDLCRSRRGK
;
A
#
# COMPACT_ATOMS: atom_id res chain seq x y z
N MET A 1 -0.33 -8.94 -15.51
CA MET A 1 -0.35 -9.69 -14.24
C MET A 1 -0.07 -8.73 -13.08
N ILE A 2 -0.75 -8.86 -11.92
CA ILE A 2 -0.42 -8.11 -10.70
C ILE A 2 0.50 -8.98 -9.84
N LEU A 3 1.68 -8.43 -9.50
CA LEU A 3 2.64 -9.09 -8.63
C LEU A 3 2.44 -8.65 -7.18
N PHE A 4 2.38 -9.60 -6.27
CA PHE A 4 2.47 -9.38 -4.82
C PHE A 4 3.87 -9.70 -4.34
N VAL A 5 4.48 -8.77 -3.61
CA VAL A 5 5.69 -9.02 -2.83
C VAL A 5 5.28 -9.22 -1.37
N ASP A 6 5.42 -10.47 -0.91
CA ASP A 6 5.05 -10.88 0.45
C ASP A 6 6.20 -10.59 1.42
N ASN A 7 5.94 -9.72 2.39
CA ASN A 7 6.86 -9.35 3.45
C ASN A 7 6.73 -10.26 4.70
N TYR A 8 6.41 -11.54 4.51
CA TYR A 8 6.26 -12.53 5.59
C TYR A 8 5.14 -12.20 6.57
N ASP A 9 4.00 -11.74 6.04
CA ASP A 9 2.83 -11.39 6.85
C ASP A 9 1.73 -12.44 6.75
N SER A 10 1.10 -12.75 7.88
CA SER A 10 -0.02 -13.71 7.94
C SER A 10 -1.29 -13.22 7.20
N PHE A 11 -1.43 -11.91 7.00
CA PHE A 11 -2.56 -11.30 6.29
C PHE A 11 -2.33 -11.17 4.77
N THR A 12 -1.13 -11.44 4.27
CA THR A 12 -0.84 -11.35 2.82
C THR A 12 -1.83 -12.16 2.00
N TYR A 13 -2.11 -13.40 2.40
CA TYR A 13 -3.02 -14.26 1.64
C TYR A 13 -4.49 -13.87 1.75
N ASN A 14 -4.91 -13.15 2.79
CA ASN A 14 -6.23 -12.54 2.84
C ASN A 14 -6.35 -11.44 1.77
N LEU A 15 -5.33 -10.61 1.64
CA LEU A 15 -5.25 -9.56 0.61
C LEU A 15 -5.24 -10.18 -0.79
N VAL A 16 -4.42 -11.21 -1.01
CA VAL A 16 -4.35 -11.97 -2.28
C VAL A 16 -5.71 -12.59 -2.61
N SER A 17 -6.38 -13.21 -1.63
CA SER A 17 -7.69 -13.83 -1.84
C SER A 17 -8.76 -12.81 -2.23
N MET A 18 -8.80 -11.65 -1.56
CA MET A 18 -9.73 -10.58 -1.89
C MET A 18 -9.48 -10.02 -3.30
N MET A 19 -8.23 -9.78 -3.65
CA MET A 19 -7.89 -9.32 -5.00
C MET A 19 -8.08 -10.39 -6.06
N GLY A 20 -7.89 -11.67 -5.73
CA GLY A 20 -8.12 -12.80 -6.63
C GLY A 20 -9.57 -12.92 -7.12
N VAL A 21 -10.53 -12.44 -6.32
CA VAL A 21 -11.94 -12.33 -6.77
C VAL A 21 -12.10 -11.28 -7.86
N LEU A 22 -11.27 -10.24 -7.87
CA LEU A 22 -11.34 -9.12 -8.81
C LEU A 22 -10.47 -9.36 -10.05
N GLU A 23 -9.28 -9.96 -9.89
CA GLU A 23 -8.29 -10.19 -10.94
C GLU A 23 -7.61 -11.55 -10.73
N PRO A 24 -7.84 -12.56 -11.58
CA PRO A 24 -7.29 -13.90 -11.39
C PRO A 24 -5.80 -14.00 -11.75
N ARG A 25 -5.22 -13.03 -12.45
CA ARG A 25 -3.81 -13.06 -12.86
C ARG A 25 -2.94 -12.41 -11.79
N LEU A 26 -2.79 -13.12 -10.67
CA LEU A 26 -1.95 -12.72 -9.53
C LEU A 26 -0.79 -13.69 -9.39
N GLU A 27 0.37 -13.17 -9.03
CA GLU A 27 1.53 -13.94 -8.63
C GLU A 27 2.04 -13.41 -7.29
N VAL A 28 2.53 -14.32 -6.43
CA VAL A 28 3.04 -13.98 -5.10
C VAL A 28 4.47 -14.46 -4.99
N VAL A 29 5.38 -13.56 -4.66
CA VAL A 29 6.79 -13.86 -4.38
C VAL A 29 7.18 -13.32 -3.02
N ARG A 30 8.14 -13.97 -2.35
CA ARG A 30 8.72 -13.43 -1.12
C ARG A 30 9.70 -12.29 -1.44
N ASN A 31 9.83 -11.33 -0.53
CA ASN A 31 10.66 -10.14 -0.70
C ASN A 31 12.17 -10.41 -0.79
N ASP A 32 12.59 -11.66 -0.58
CA ASP A 32 13.97 -12.16 -0.63
C ASP A 32 14.15 -13.37 -1.56
N ALA A 33 13.07 -13.82 -2.23
CA ALA A 33 13.09 -15.01 -3.08
C ALA A 33 13.44 -14.70 -4.55
N VAL A 34 13.38 -13.46 -4.96
CA VAL A 34 13.65 -12.98 -6.32
C VAL A 34 14.48 -11.70 -6.27
N THR A 35 15.16 -11.41 -7.36
CA THR A 35 15.92 -10.16 -7.52
C THR A 35 15.06 -9.09 -8.19
N VAL A 36 15.45 -7.83 -8.02
CA VAL A 36 14.81 -6.70 -8.73
C VAL A 36 14.88 -6.90 -10.25
N ALA A 37 16.01 -7.40 -10.78
CA ALA A 37 16.18 -7.62 -12.21
C ALA A 37 15.19 -8.67 -12.75
N GLU A 38 14.95 -9.76 -12.03
CA GLU A 38 13.95 -10.77 -12.40
C GLU A 38 12.54 -10.17 -12.41
N VAL A 39 12.18 -9.37 -11.42
CA VAL A 39 10.87 -8.69 -11.37
C VAL A 39 10.72 -7.69 -12.53
N LEU A 40 11.76 -6.93 -12.86
CA LEU A 40 11.74 -5.96 -13.97
C LEU A 40 11.64 -6.60 -15.36
N ALA A 41 11.95 -7.89 -15.49
CA ALA A 41 11.78 -8.68 -16.71
C ALA A 41 10.34 -9.18 -16.92
N LEU A 42 9.47 -9.07 -15.91
CA LEU A 42 8.08 -9.49 -15.99
C LEU A 42 7.22 -8.43 -16.69
N ASP A 43 6.18 -8.88 -17.39
CA ASP A 43 5.12 -8.02 -17.94
C ASP A 43 4.05 -7.77 -16.86
N LEU A 44 4.24 -6.72 -16.07
CA LEU A 44 3.39 -6.40 -14.94
C LEU A 44 2.32 -5.36 -15.29
N ASP A 45 1.10 -5.61 -14.82
CA ASP A 45 0.00 -4.65 -14.82
C ASP A 45 -0.03 -3.81 -13.53
N GLY A 46 0.59 -4.30 -12.46
CA GLY A 46 0.66 -3.63 -11.16
C GLY A 46 1.52 -4.37 -10.15
N LEU A 47 1.90 -3.66 -9.10
CA LEU A 47 2.68 -4.17 -7.97
C LEU A 47 1.94 -3.93 -6.67
N VAL A 48 1.88 -4.95 -5.81
CA VAL A 48 1.37 -4.84 -4.44
C VAL A 48 2.48 -5.21 -3.46
N LEU A 49 2.78 -4.31 -2.53
CA LEU A 49 3.68 -4.57 -1.41
C LEU A 49 2.83 -4.90 -0.18
N SER A 50 2.96 -6.11 0.34
CA SER A 50 2.14 -6.60 1.44
C SER A 50 2.43 -5.92 2.78
N PRO A 51 1.55 -6.07 3.78
CA PRO A 51 1.92 -5.92 5.17
C PRO A 51 3.15 -6.75 5.51
N GLY A 52 3.77 -6.48 6.66
CA GLY A 52 4.90 -7.24 7.17
C GLY A 52 5.40 -6.75 8.51
N PRO A 53 6.22 -7.55 9.19
CA PRO A 53 6.88 -7.15 10.41
C PRO A 53 8.11 -6.27 10.15
N GLY A 54 8.60 -5.63 11.20
CA GLY A 54 9.87 -4.90 11.18
C GLY A 54 9.79 -3.49 10.62
N HIS A 55 10.91 -3.00 10.10
CA HIS A 55 11.05 -1.66 9.56
C HIS A 55 11.04 -1.68 8.03
N PRO A 56 10.50 -0.67 7.33
CA PRO A 56 10.44 -0.63 5.86
C PRO A 56 11.81 -0.78 5.17
N ARG A 57 12.90 -0.33 5.78
CA ARG A 57 14.27 -0.52 5.25
C ARG A 57 14.71 -1.99 5.20
N ASP A 58 14.08 -2.84 6.01
CA ASP A 58 14.39 -4.27 6.11
C ASP A 58 13.44 -5.14 5.25
N ALA A 59 12.63 -4.52 4.39
CA ALA A 59 11.65 -5.18 3.53
C ALA A 59 12.25 -5.77 2.23
N GLY A 60 13.48 -6.28 2.28
CA GLY A 60 14.14 -6.93 1.15
C GLY A 60 14.23 -6.02 -0.07
N ILE A 61 13.77 -6.52 -1.23
CA ILE A 61 13.83 -5.80 -2.51
C ILE A 61 12.77 -4.69 -2.64
N CYS A 62 11.82 -4.56 -1.70
CA CYS A 62 10.67 -3.64 -1.85
C CYS A 62 11.05 -2.18 -2.08
N PRO A 63 12.04 -1.57 -1.37
CA PRO A 63 12.41 -0.17 -1.63
C PRO A 63 12.91 0.07 -3.05
N GLU A 64 13.74 -0.85 -3.59
CA GLU A 64 14.26 -0.77 -4.95
C GLU A 64 13.17 -0.98 -5.99
N LEU A 65 12.22 -1.89 -5.74
CA LEU A 65 11.06 -2.10 -6.62
C LEU A 65 10.17 -0.88 -6.70
N VAL A 66 9.92 -0.17 -5.59
CA VAL A 66 9.16 1.09 -5.62
C VAL A 66 9.85 2.11 -6.53
N ALA A 67 11.15 2.32 -6.36
CA ALA A 67 11.89 3.28 -7.17
C ALA A 67 11.87 2.93 -8.66
N ALA A 68 11.98 1.63 -9.01
CA ALA A 68 12.06 1.18 -10.39
C ALA A 68 10.69 1.07 -11.09
N LEU A 69 9.65 0.67 -10.36
CA LEU A 69 8.34 0.33 -10.94
C LEU A 69 7.28 1.43 -10.81
N ALA A 70 7.36 2.32 -9.80
CA ALA A 70 6.37 3.40 -9.65
C ALA A 70 6.20 4.27 -10.91
N PRO A 71 7.24 4.56 -11.72
CA PRO A 71 7.08 5.29 -12.99
C PRO A 71 6.42 4.48 -14.11
N ARG A 72 6.29 3.15 -13.96
CA ARG A 72 5.93 2.22 -15.05
C ARG A 72 4.55 1.60 -14.86
N VAL A 73 4.22 1.16 -13.65
CA VAL A 73 2.99 0.44 -13.34
C VAL A 73 2.37 0.99 -12.05
N PRO A 74 1.04 0.83 -11.85
CA PRO A 74 0.41 1.13 -10.57
C PRO A 74 1.03 0.33 -9.43
N VAL A 75 1.29 1.00 -8.31
CA VAL A 75 1.85 0.41 -7.08
C VAL A 75 0.89 0.65 -5.92
N LEU A 76 0.59 -0.40 -5.16
CA LEU A 76 -0.12 -0.33 -3.89
C LEU A 76 0.76 -0.87 -2.77
N GLY A 77 1.03 -0.05 -1.76
CA GLY A 77 1.66 -0.49 -0.52
C GLY A 77 0.66 -0.56 0.63
N VAL A 78 0.60 -1.69 1.33
CA VAL A 78 -0.28 -1.91 2.49
C VAL A 78 0.54 -2.05 3.75
N CYS A 79 0.24 -1.27 4.78
CA CYS A 79 0.89 -1.24 6.09
C CYS A 79 2.41 -1.06 5.97
N LEU A 80 3.23 -2.12 6.08
CA LEU A 80 4.67 -2.05 5.82
C LEU A 80 4.95 -1.54 4.40
N GLY A 81 4.20 -2.00 3.40
CA GLY A 81 4.35 -1.53 2.01
C GLY A 81 4.09 -0.04 1.84
N HIS A 82 3.14 0.53 2.58
CA HIS A 82 2.94 1.99 2.64
C HIS A 82 4.16 2.71 3.20
N GLN A 83 4.74 2.18 4.28
CA GLN A 83 5.93 2.73 4.92
C GLN A 83 7.15 2.64 4.00
N VAL A 84 7.29 1.55 3.23
CA VAL A 84 8.31 1.40 2.18
C VAL A 84 8.17 2.51 1.13
N ILE A 85 6.95 2.78 0.65
CA ILE A 85 6.71 3.86 -0.31
C ILE A 85 7.16 5.21 0.26
N VAL A 86 6.78 5.52 1.50
CA VAL A 86 7.17 6.79 2.15
C VAL A 86 8.68 6.94 2.23
N GLU A 87 9.41 5.90 2.66
CA GLU A 87 10.89 5.97 2.76
C GLU A 87 11.57 5.95 1.39
N ALA A 88 11.07 5.20 0.42
CA ALA A 88 11.62 5.15 -0.93
C ALA A 88 11.61 6.52 -1.64
N PHE A 89 10.64 7.37 -1.31
CA PHE A 89 10.57 8.75 -1.81
C PHE A 89 11.20 9.80 -0.87
N GLY A 90 11.90 9.37 0.19
CA GLY A 90 12.70 10.25 1.06
C GLY A 90 11.98 10.75 2.33
N GLY A 91 10.79 10.24 2.62
CA GLY A 91 10.12 10.46 3.89
C GLY A 91 10.73 9.64 5.03
N ARG A 92 10.23 9.85 6.24
CA ARG A 92 10.64 9.12 7.45
C ARG A 92 9.49 8.34 8.04
N VAL A 93 9.80 7.12 8.47
CA VAL A 93 8.92 6.27 9.28
C VAL A 93 9.55 6.13 10.67
N ASP A 94 8.74 6.30 11.71
CA ASP A 94 9.17 6.20 13.09
C ASP A 94 8.06 5.61 13.96
N ARG A 95 8.33 5.40 15.25
CA ARG A 95 7.35 4.86 16.18
C ARG A 95 6.10 5.74 16.27
N ALA A 96 4.95 5.12 16.13
CA ALA A 96 3.68 5.80 16.36
C ALA A 96 3.57 6.23 17.84
N PRO A 97 3.02 7.42 18.13
CA PRO A 97 2.80 7.87 19.51
C PRO A 97 1.98 6.87 20.33
N ARG A 98 1.10 6.15 19.68
CA ARG A 98 0.30 5.06 20.26
C ARG A 98 0.31 3.86 19.32
N PRO A 99 0.93 2.73 19.70
CA PRO A 99 0.81 1.49 18.94
C PRO A 99 -0.66 1.06 18.82
N MET A 100 -1.05 0.66 17.61
CA MET A 100 -2.39 0.18 17.33
C MET A 100 -2.32 -1.30 16.95
N HIS A 101 -3.17 -2.11 17.55
CA HIS A 101 -3.28 -3.53 17.22
C HIS A 101 -4.73 -3.97 17.29
N GLY A 102 -5.32 -4.30 16.13
CA GLY A 102 -6.71 -4.76 16.04
C GLY A 102 -7.75 -3.71 16.48
N LYS A 103 -7.51 -2.43 16.20
CA LYS A 103 -8.43 -1.33 16.52
C LYS A 103 -8.93 -0.66 15.26
N THR A 104 -10.19 -0.22 15.30
CA THR A 104 -10.79 0.58 14.24
C THR A 104 -10.61 2.07 14.54
N SER A 105 -10.31 2.85 13.50
CA SER A 105 -10.33 4.33 13.54
C SER A 105 -11.13 4.87 12.37
N ALA A 106 -11.70 6.04 12.53
CA ALA A 106 -12.33 6.79 11.46
C ALA A 106 -11.27 7.62 10.72
N MET A 107 -11.03 7.31 9.44
CA MET A 107 -10.14 8.06 8.57
C MET A 107 -10.94 9.11 7.80
N VAL A 108 -10.55 10.37 7.88
CA VAL A 108 -11.01 11.43 6.98
C VAL A 108 -10.06 11.50 5.79
N HIS A 109 -10.60 11.59 4.58
CA HIS A 109 -9.81 11.53 3.35
C HIS A 109 -10.29 12.50 2.27
N ASP A 110 -9.47 12.73 1.25
CA ASP A 110 -9.75 13.68 0.15
C ASP A 110 -10.72 13.14 -0.93
N GLY A 111 -11.08 11.86 -0.87
CA GLY A 111 -11.98 11.21 -1.83
C GLY A 111 -11.41 11.00 -3.22
N THR A 112 -10.07 11.07 -3.40
CA THR A 112 -9.43 10.94 -4.71
C THR A 112 -8.61 9.66 -4.84
N GLY A 113 -8.24 9.28 -6.08
CA GLY A 113 -7.44 8.09 -6.36
C GLY A 113 -8.14 6.82 -5.90
N LEU A 114 -7.44 5.97 -5.13
CA LEU A 114 -8.02 4.72 -4.61
C LEU A 114 -9.11 4.94 -3.57
N LEU A 115 -9.25 6.15 -3.02
CA LEU A 115 -10.27 6.50 -2.02
C LEU A 115 -11.56 7.04 -2.65
N ALA A 116 -11.62 7.13 -3.98
CA ALA A 116 -12.80 7.60 -4.70
C ALA A 116 -14.00 6.68 -4.45
N GLY A 117 -15.14 7.28 -4.10
CA GLY A 117 -16.39 6.57 -3.85
C GLY A 117 -16.48 5.86 -2.50
N LEU A 118 -15.42 5.91 -1.67
CA LEU A 118 -15.47 5.36 -0.31
C LEU A 118 -16.21 6.31 0.66
N PRO A 119 -16.83 5.78 1.72
CA PRO A 119 -17.43 6.59 2.77
C PRO A 119 -16.42 7.57 3.39
N ASN A 120 -16.87 8.76 3.79
CA ASN A 120 -16.02 9.72 4.48
C ASN A 120 -16.76 10.29 5.70
N PRO A 121 -16.35 9.98 6.93
CA PRO A 121 -15.16 9.22 7.30
C PRO A 121 -15.24 7.72 6.94
N PHE A 122 -14.06 7.12 6.70
CA PHE A 122 -13.90 5.71 6.32
C PHE A 122 -13.38 4.88 7.51
N PRO A 123 -14.11 3.83 7.96
CA PRO A 123 -13.63 2.97 9.03
C PRO A 123 -12.45 2.12 8.56
N VAL A 124 -11.33 2.16 9.28
CA VAL A 124 -10.10 1.45 8.94
C VAL A 124 -9.55 0.65 10.10
N GLY A 125 -9.16 -0.61 9.84
CA GLY A 125 -8.50 -1.49 10.78
C GLY A 125 -6.99 -1.21 10.85
N ARG A 126 -6.47 -0.98 12.07
CA ARG A 126 -5.06 -0.60 12.30
C ARG A 126 -4.33 -1.67 13.09
N TYR A 127 -3.12 -2.03 12.62
CA TYR A 127 -2.24 -3.07 13.22
C TYR A 127 -0.77 -2.64 13.17
N HIS A 128 -0.48 -1.36 13.40
CA HIS A 128 0.86 -0.81 13.23
C HIS A 128 1.43 -0.15 14.49
N SER A 129 2.72 -0.29 14.71
CA SER A 129 3.51 0.40 15.73
C SER A 129 4.42 1.48 15.16
N LEU A 130 4.61 1.48 13.84
CA LEU A 130 5.33 2.51 13.09
C LEU A 130 4.34 3.32 12.27
N THR A 131 4.70 4.57 11.95
CA THR A 131 3.89 5.49 11.15
C THR A 131 4.76 6.44 10.34
N ALA A 132 4.25 6.91 9.20
CA ALA A 132 4.87 7.97 8.43
C ALA A 132 4.83 9.29 9.22
N MET A 133 5.96 10.00 9.23
CA MET A 133 6.12 11.26 9.95
C MET A 133 5.74 12.45 9.07
N ALA A 134 4.67 13.15 9.45
CA ALA A 134 4.16 14.30 8.69
C ALA A 134 5.21 15.38 8.43
N ALA A 135 6.08 15.65 9.43
CA ALA A 135 7.13 16.67 9.33
C ALA A 135 8.23 16.35 8.29
N SER A 136 8.31 15.10 7.82
CA SER A 136 9.28 14.67 6.80
C SER A 136 8.63 14.15 5.53
N MET A 137 7.33 14.42 5.33
CA MET A 137 6.64 13.99 4.12
C MET A 137 7.24 14.70 2.90
N PRO A 138 7.75 13.95 1.90
CA PRO A 138 8.37 14.56 0.74
C PRO A 138 7.32 15.24 -0.15
N GLU A 139 7.70 16.31 -0.84
CA GLU A 139 6.79 17.08 -1.71
C GLU A 139 6.14 16.26 -2.82
N CYS A 140 6.82 15.21 -3.30
CA CYS A 140 6.27 14.32 -4.33
C CYS A 140 5.12 13.43 -3.83
N LEU A 141 4.93 13.28 -2.50
CA LEU A 141 3.83 12.55 -1.92
C LEU A 141 2.74 13.50 -1.42
N ALA A 142 1.50 13.19 -1.74
CA ALA A 142 0.33 13.84 -1.16
C ALA A 142 -0.26 12.95 -0.05
N VAL A 143 -0.49 13.52 1.13
CA VAL A 143 -1.29 12.86 2.17
C VAL A 143 -2.76 12.94 1.75
N GLN A 144 -3.41 11.80 1.59
CA GLN A 144 -4.80 11.69 1.14
C GLN A 144 -5.77 11.45 2.29
N GLY A 145 -5.31 10.91 3.41
CA GLY A 145 -6.17 10.63 4.54
C GLY A 145 -5.40 10.45 5.84
N GLY A 146 -6.08 10.77 6.94
CA GLY A 146 -5.54 10.67 8.28
C GLY A 146 -6.64 10.47 9.33
N THR A 147 -6.22 10.13 10.54
CA THR A 147 -7.08 9.95 11.71
C THR A 147 -6.95 11.11 12.68
N GLU A 148 -7.92 11.27 13.59
CA GLU A 148 -7.96 12.35 14.57
C GLU A 148 -6.69 12.44 15.44
N ASP A 149 -6.04 11.31 15.70
CA ASP A 149 -4.76 11.24 16.43
C ASP A 149 -3.54 11.70 15.59
N GLY A 150 -3.78 12.23 14.37
CA GLY A 150 -2.76 12.78 13.49
C GLY A 150 -1.97 11.73 12.69
N ALA A 151 -2.34 10.46 12.77
CA ALA A 151 -1.67 9.42 12.01
C ALA A 151 -2.04 9.49 10.51
N ILE A 152 -1.02 9.45 9.64
CA ILE A 152 -1.20 9.40 8.19
C ILE A 152 -1.65 7.98 7.82
N MET A 153 -2.83 7.90 7.18
CA MET A 153 -3.44 6.64 6.82
C MET A 153 -3.39 6.34 5.32
N ALA A 154 -3.24 7.36 4.49
CA ALA A 154 -3.13 7.19 3.04
C ALA A 154 -2.24 8.26 2.42
N VAL A 155 -1.40 7.82 1.48
CA VAL A 155 -0.57 8.68 0.64
C VAL A 155 -0.69 8.29 -0.82
N ARG A 156 -0.44 9.23 -1.73
CA ARG A 156 -0.19 8.93 -3.15
C ARG A 156 0.95 9.76 -3.69
N HIS A 157 1.64 9.23 -4.69
CA HIS A 157 2.60 10.01 -5.45
C HIS A 157 1.85 10.99 -6.40
N ARG A 158 2.37 12.22 -6.54
CA ARG A 158 1.67 13.27 -7.33
C ARG A 158 1.72 13.05 -8.84
N GLN A 159 2.70 12.29 -9.33
CA GLN A 159 2.93 12.05 -10.77
C GLN A 159 2.72 10.59 -11.17
N TYR A 160 3.01 9.65 -10.26
CA TYR A 160 2.91 8.21 -10.52
C TYR A 160 1.65 7.62 -9.88
N ASP A 161 1.14 6.55 -10.44
CA ASP A 161 0.05 5.77 -9.83
C ASP A 161 0.59 4.89 -8.70
N CYS A 162 1.22 5.53 -7.71
CA CYS A 162 1.81 4.89 -6.55
C CYS A 162 1.08 5.35 -5.29
N HIS A 163 0.45 4.39 -4.60
CA HIS A 163 -0.47 4.61 -3.49
C HIS A 163 -0.04 3.78 -2.28
N GLY A 164 -0.13 4.37 -1.10
CA GLY A 164 0.12 3.66 0.15
C GLY A 164 -1.02 3.84 1.13
N VAL A 165 -1.46 2.75 1.77
CA VAL A 165 -2.43 2.76 2.86
C VAL A 165 -1.82 2.12 4.11
N GLN A 166 -1.87 2.84 5.25
CA GLN A 166 -1.32 2.36 6.52
C GLN A 166 -2.22 1.32 7.19
N PHE A 167 -3.49 1.33 6.88
CA PHE A 167 -4.48 0.38 7.38
C PHE A 167 -4.51 -0.90 6.53
N HIS A 168 -5.26 -1.88 7.01
CA HIS A 168 -5.41 -3.18 6.37
C HIS A 168 -6.77 -3.27 5.64
N PRO A 169 -6.81 -3.11 4.30
CA PRO A 169 -8.06 -3.24 3.53
C PRO A 169 -8.63 -4.66 3.56
N GLU A 170 -7.79 -5.68 3.82
CA GLU A 170 -8.19 -7.08 3.93
C GLU A 170 -8.80 -7.44 5.29
N SER A 171 -8.72 -6.53 6.26
CA SER A 171 -9.26 -6.77 7.59
C SER A 171 -10.78 -6.64 7.62
N ILE A 172 -11.44 -7.50 8.40
CA ILE A 172 -12.87 -7.37 8.72
C ILE A 172 -13.20 -6.02 9.38
N LEU A 173 -12.21 -5.37 9.98
CA LEU A 173 -12.33 -4.03 10.58
C LEU A 173 -12.33 -2.89 9.55
N THR A 174 -12.16 -3.23 8.25
CA THR A 174 -12.18 -2.28 7.12
C THR A 174 -13.30 -2.69 6.15
N PRO A 175 -14.58 -2.45 6.47
CA PRO A 175 -15.71 -3.01 5.71
C PRO A 175 -15.77 -2.56 4.24
N GLY A 176 -15.19 -1.42 3.88
CA GLY A 176 -15.07 -0.94 2.48
C GLY A 176 -13.76 -1.31 1.79
N GLY A 177 -12.95 -2.21 2.37
CA GLY A 177 -11.65 -2.57 1.82
C GLY A 177 -11.70 -3.19 0.42
N MET A 178 -12.74 -3.96 0.10
CA MET A 178 -12.94 -4.53 -1.23
C MET A 178 -13.12 -3.45 -2.31
N ASP A 179 -13.78 -2.33 -1.99
CA ASP A 179 -13.99 -1.25 -2.96
C ASP A 179 -12.68 -0.50 -3.24
N LEU A 180 -11.83 -0.30 -2.23
CA LEU A 180 -10.48 0.23 -2.41
C LEU A 180 -9.65 -0.68 -3.32
N LEU A 181 -9.67 -1.99 -3.07
CA LEU A 181 -8.94 -2.97 -3.90
C LEU A 181 -9.47 -3.01 -5.33
N ARG A 182 -10.78 -2.85 -5.51
CA ARG A 182 -11.40 -2.73 -6.85
C ARG A 182 -10.88 -1.50 -7.58
N ASN A 183 -10.83 -0.34 -6.92
CA ASN A 183 -10.27 0.88 -7.51
C ASN A 183 -8.82 0.67 -7.97
N PHE A 184 -8.00 -0.07 -7.21
CA PHE A 184 -6.64 -0.39 -7.62
C PHE A 184 -6.59 -1.34 -8.82
N VAL A 185 -7.38 -2.41 -8.83
CA VAL A 185 -7.45 -3.34 -9.97
C VAL A 185 -7.92 -2.63 -11.24
N ASP A 186 -8.91 -1.76 -11.14
CA ASP A 186 -9.42 -0.98 -12.27
C ASP A 186 -8.36 0.01 -12.79
N LEU A 187 -7.56 0.60 -11.90
CA LEU A 187 -6.42 1.42 -12.27
C LEU A 187 -5.37 0.59 -13.05
N CYS A 188 -5.02 -0.61 -12.59
CA CYS A 188 -4.11 -1.51 -13.30
C CYS A 188 -4.66 -1.87 -14.70
N ARG A 189 -5.94 -2.18 -14.80
CA ARG A 189 -6.59 -2.50 -16.09
C ARG A 189 -6.58 -1.33 -17.06
N SER A 190 -6.76 -0.11 -16.57
CA SER A 190 -6.77 1.10 -17.40
C SER A 190 -5.42 1.41 -18.05
N ARG A 191 -4.33 0.82 -17.53
CA ARG A 191 -2.96 0.97 -18.03
C ARG A 191 -2.55 -0.12 -19.02
N ARG A 192 -3.31 -1.22 -19.09
CA ARG A 192 -3.06 -2.27 -20.10
C ARG A 192 -3.27 -1.71 -21.50
N GLY A 193 -2.24 -1.78 -22.32
CA GLY A 193 -2.34 -1.38 -23.74
C GLY A 193 -2.10 0.10 -24.02
N LYS A 194 -1.60 0.84 -23.03
CA LYS A 194 -0.99 2.16 -23.24
C LYS A 194 0.54 2.00 -23.24
#